data_cfaa9e79bed496597d36491034b19e0a
#
_entry.id   cfaa9e79bed496597d36491034b19e0a
#
_cell.length_a   1.000
_cell.length_b   1.000
_cell.length_c   1.000
_cell.angle_alpha   90.00
_cell.angle_beta   90.00
_cell.angle_gamma   90.00
#
_symmetry.space_group_name_H-M   'P 1'
#
loop_
_entity.id
_entity.type
_entity.pdbx_description
1 polymer ?
#
loop_
_entity_poly.entity_id
_entity_poly.type
_entity_poly.pdbx_seq_one_letter_code
_entity_poly.pdbx_strand_id
1 'polypeptide(L)' 'MEFNETNWKECLEALNFTEGKNESFGGMLVYDDKGMPQFDYDSEERKRLLFVFLSGALYMKNHMIYG' A
#
# COMPACT_ATOMS: atom_id res chain seq x y z
N MET A 1 10.95 -5.72 6.84
CA MET A 1 10.22 -6.59 5.88
C MET A 1 10.78 -6.33 4.47
N GLU A 2 11.19 -7.39 3.80
CA GLU A 2 11.74 -7.27 2.47
C GLU A 2 10.66 -6.98 1.43
N PHE A 3 10.96 -6.12 0.45
CA PHE A 3 10.03 -5.84 -0.64
C PHE A 3 10.00 -6.99 -1.64
N ASN A 4 8.84 -7.60 -1.81
CA ASN A 4 8.54 -8.54 -2.88
C ASN A 4 7.01 -8.55 -3.08
N GLU A 5 6.55 -9.20 -4.14
CA GLU A 5 5.12 -9.21 -4.47
C GLU A 5 4.26 -9.83 -3.35
N THR A 6 4.75 -10.88 -2.72
CA THR A 6 4.03 -11.52 -1.62
C THR A 6 3.85 -10.57 -0.45
N ASN A 7 4.94 -9.95 -0.02
CA ASN A 7 4.90 -9.00 1.10
C ASN A 7 4.11 -7.75 0.76
N TRP A 8 4.16 -7.29 -0.50
CA TRP A 8 3.35 -6.18 -0.97
C TRP A 8 1.86 -6.49 -0.79
N LYS A 9 1.41 -7.64 -1.28
CA LYS A 9 0.02 -8.03 -1.17
C LYS A 9 -0.42 -8.23 0.26
N GLU A 10 0.41 -8.85 1.07
CA GLU A 10 0.10 -9.05 2.48
C GLU A 10 -0.02 -7.73 3.23
N CYS A 11 0.84 -6.77 2.91
CA CYS A 11 0.77 -5.44 3.52
C CYS A 11 -0.56 -4.75 3.17
N LEU A 12 -0.97 -4.80 1.91
CA LEU A 12 -2.25 -4.22 1.50
C LEU A 12 -3.42 -4.91 2.21
N GLU A 13 -3.42 -6.23 2.27
CA GLU A 13 -4.48 -6.98 2.94
C GLU A 13 -4.56 -6.63 4.42
N ALA A 14 -3.42 -6.52 5.08
CA ALA A 14 -3.39 -6.19 6.51
C ALA A 14 -3.95 -4.79 6.78
N LEU A 15 -3.83 -3.88 5.82
CA LEU A 15 -4.37 -2.54 5.92
C LEU A 15 -5.79 -2.42 5.36
N ASN A 16 -6.32 -3.50 4.80
CA ASN A 16 -7.60 -3.53 4.07
C ASN A 16 -7.58 -2.61 2.85
N PHE A 17 -6.42 -2.51 2.22
CA PHE A 17 -6.25 -1.74 0.99
C PHE A 17 -6.33 -2.66 -0.21
N THR A 18 -6.75 -2.11 -1.34
CA THR A 18 -6.80 -2.83 -2.62
C THR A 18 -6.08 -2.00 -3.67
N GLU A 19 -5.73 -2.63 -4.80
CA GLU A 19 -5.11 -1.89 -5.88
C GLU A 19 -5.81 -2.17 -7.20
N GLY A 20 -5.73 -1.20 -8.12
CA GLY A 20 -6.32 -1.32 -9.43
C GLY A 20 -5.60 -0.41 -10.41
N LYS A 21 -5.89 -0.60 -11.71
CA LYS A 21 -5.29 0.21 -12.76
C LYS A 21 -5.76 1.65 -12.72
N ASN A 22 -4.82 2.58 -12.89
CA ASN A 22 -5.14 3.99 -13.10
C ASN A 22 -5.28 4.23 -14.61
N GLU A 23 -6.50 4.19 -15.11
CA GLU A 23 -6.75 4.30 -16.53
C GLU A 23 -6.57 5.71 -17.08
N SER A 24 -6.61 6.72 -16.20
CA SER A 24 -6.48 8.12 -16.63
C SER A 24 -5.02 8.51 -16.89
N PHE A 25 -4.10 8.04 -16.04
CA PHE A 25 -2.70 8.46 -16.11
C PHE A 25 -1.72 7.31 -16.30
N GLY A 26 -2.24 6.08 -16.37
CA GLY A 26 -1.40 4.90 -16.36
C GLY A 26 -0.94 4.55 -14.95
N GLY A 27 -0.27 3.41 -14.81
CA GLY A 27 0.16 2.95 -13.49
C GLY A 27 -0.96 2.34 -12.68
N MET A 28 -0.80 2.36 -11.37
CA MET A 28 -1.72 1.72 -10.44
C MET A 28 -2.19 2.71 -9.37
N LEU A 29 -3.40 2.49 -8.88
CA LEU A 29 -3.96 3.22 -7.73
C LEU A 29 -4.12 2.26 -6.57
N VAL A 30 -3.90 2.77 -5.36
CA VAL A 30 -4.13 2.03 -4.12
C VAL A 30 -5.31 2.68 -3.40
N TYR A 31 -6.32 1.87 -3.13
CA TYR A 31 -7.57 2.32 -2.50
C TYR A 31 -7.62 1.88 -1.05
N ASP A 32 -8.24 2.70 -0.21
CA ASP A 32 -8.43 2.36 1.20
C ASP A 32 -9.61 1.40 1.37
N ASP A 33 -9.96 1.09 2.62
CA ASP A 33 -11.04 0.18 2.96
C ASP A 33 -12.43 0.69 2.57
N LYS A 34 -12.54 1.96 2.22
CA LYS A 34 -13.78 2.57 1.77
C LYS A 34 -13.84 2.73 0.25
N GLY A 35 -12.81 2.25 -0.44
CA GLY A 35 -12.72 2.35 -1.89
C GLY A 35 -12.24 3.70 -2.39
N MET A 36 -11.71 4.54 -1.51
CA MET A 36 -11.17 5.85 -1.90
C MET A 36 -9.70 5.73 -2.28
N PRO A 37 -9.29 6.32 -3.41
CA PRO A 37 -7.88 6.27 -3.81
C PRO A 37 -7.03 7.10 -2.86
N GLN A 38 -5.96 6.50 -2.35
CA GLN A 38 -5.05 7.15 -1.40
C GLN A 38 -3.66 7.36 -1.97
N PHE A 39 -3.19 6.44 -2.80
CA PHE A 39 -1.84 6.48 -3.34
C PHE A 39 -1.84 6.01 -4.78
N ASP A 40 -0.78 6.36 -5.51
CA ASP A 40 -0.56 5.86 -6.86
C ASP A 40 0.91 5.49 -7.03
N TYR A 41 1.19 4.62 -7.98
CA TYR A 41 2.55 4.33 -8.38
C TYR A 41 2.56 3.92 -9.86
N ASP A 42 3.65 4.27 -10.55
CA ASP A 42 3.80 4.00 -11.98
C ASP A 42 5.11 3.30 -12.32
N SER A 43 5.87 2.88 -11.30
CA SER A 43 7.14 2.20 -11.49
C SER A 43 7.43 1.31 -10.28
N GLU A 44 8.36 0.37 -10.44
CA GLU A 44 8.81 -0.48 -9.33
C GLU A 44 9.46 0.35 -8.22
N GLU A 45 10.19 1.39 -8.60
CA GLU A 45 10.83 2.26 -7.61
C GLU A 45 9.79 2.96 -6.73
N ARG A 46 8.74 3.51 -7.34
CA ARG A 46 7.67 4.17 -6.60
C ARG A 46 6.89 3.17 -5.75
N LYS A 47 6.64 1.99 -6.29
CA LYS A 47 5.98 0.92 -5.55
C LYS A 47 6.77 0.55 -4.30
N ARG A 48 8.09 0.44 -4.44
CA ARG A 48 8.97 0.13 -3.31
C ARG A 48 8.93 1.21 -2.23
N LEU A 49 8.98 2.49 -2.64
CA LEU A 49 8.88 3.60 -1.70
C LEU A 49 7.54 3.59 -0.98
N LEU A 50 6.47 3.32 -1.71
CA LEU A 50 5.15 3.21 -1.13
C LEU A 50 5.07 2.04 -0.14
N PHE A 51 5.71 0.92 -0.48
CA PHE A 51 5.77 -0.23 0.42
C PHE A 51 6.46 0.12 1.75
N VAL A 52 7.56 0.85 1.70
CA VAL A 52 8.25 1.31 2.92
C VAL A 52 7.30 2.15 3.77
N PHE A 53 6.58 3.08 3.15
CA PHE A 53 5.62 3.92 3.85
C PHE A 53 4.48 3.10 4.45
N LEU A 54 3.89 2.20 3.67
CA LEU A 54 2.76 1.41 4.12
C LEU A 54 3.14 0.39 5.20
N SER A 55 4.32 -0.21 5.10
CA SER A 55 4.78 -1.13 6.14
C SER A 55 5.06 -0.40 7.45
N GLY A 56 5.54 0.84 7.37
CA GLY A 56 5.68 1.70 8.53
C GLY A 56 4.31 2.03 9.16
N ALA A 57 3.33 2.36 8.33
CA ALA A 57 1.97 2.64 8.78
C ALA A 57 1.35 1.40 9.44
N LEU A 58 1.57 0.22 8.87
CA LEU A 58 1.09 -1.02 9.44
C LEU A 58 1.74 -1.29 10.81
N TYR A 59 3.04 -1.07 10.92
CA TYR A 59 3.74 -1.19 12.19
C TYR A 59 3.12 -0.27 13.25
N MET A 60 2.90 0.98 12.90
CA MET A 60 2.30 1.96 13.82
C MET A 60 0.89 1.55 14.23
N LYS A 61 0.08 1.08 13.27
CA LYS A 61 -1.27 0.60 13.54
C LYS A 61 -1.26 -0.52 14.58
N ASN A 62 -0.33 -1.45 14.44
CA ASN A 62 -0.25 -2.60 15.33
C ASN A 62 0.26 -2.24 16.73
N HIS A 63 1.03 -1.16 16.85
CA HIS A 63 1.66 -0.75 18.12
C HIS A 63 0.91 0.37 18.83
N MET A 64 0.10 1.15 18.11
CA MET A 64 -0.65 2.25 18.71
C MET A 64 -1.94 1.82 19.39
N ILE A 65 -2.37 0.59 19.18
CA ILE A 65 -3.59 0.07 19.81
C ILE A 65 -3.50 0.11 21.33
N TYR A 66 -2.29 0.04 21.86
CA TYR A 66 -2.04 -0.03 23.30
C TYR A 66 -1.36 1.20 23.87
N GLY A 67 -1.12 2.19 23.01
CA GLY A 67 -0.43 3.40 23.39
C GLY A 67 -1.31 4.47 23.97
#